data_096f0066fdf121b814fb2164ec094aef
#
_entry.id   096f0066fdf121b814fb2164ec094aef
#
_cell.length_a   1.000
_cell.length_b   1.000
_cell.length_c   1.000
_cell.angle_alpha   90.00
_cell.angle_beta   90.00
_cell.angle_gamma   90.00
#
_symmetry.space_group_name_H-M   'P 1'
#
loop_
_entity.id
_entity.type
_entity.pdbx_description
1 polymer ?
#
loop_
_entity_poly.entity_id
_entity_poly.type
_entity_poly.pdbx_seq_one_letter_code
_entity_poly.pdbx_strand_id
1 'polypeptide(L)'
;MMKPITKLLIPVSDKDTRREIGKEVFTMLQELEERGTRISQLIHERGSLRLVTIAEKPSFEEIKRARDLSKKYISLDAVHINMITPEKAAKKCKFCGKMHEHQTKYINEIKEEFKNLKIWESHRLEDEPIGLDGLRRLAHEVYRGIKIEEILTPIKD
;
A
#
# COMPACT_ATOMS: atom_id res chain seq x y z
N MET A 1 -17.49 -27.91 3.87
CA MET A 1 -18.80 -28.22 4.48
C MET A 1 -19.04 -27.25 5.62
N MET A 2 -19.63 -26.09 5.32
CA MET A 2 -19.93 -25.05 6.33
C MET A 2 -21.15 -25.49 7.12
N LYS A 3 -20.99 -25.68 8.44
CA LYS A 3 -22.14 -25.88 9.33
C LYS A 3 -22.92 -24.59 9.42
N PRO A 4 -24.24 -24.59 9.27
CA PRO A 4 -25.03 -23.38 9.34
C PRO A 4 -24.96 -22.79 10.75
N ILE A 5 -24.47 -21.56 10.84
CA ILE A 5 -24.34 -20.71 12.06
C ILE A 5 -25.73 -20.44 12.71
N THR A 6 -26.81 -20.72 11.97
CA THR A 6 -28.19 -20.47 12.36
C THR A 6 -28.69 -21.30 13.54
N LYS A 7 -27.96 -22.30 14.00
CA LYS A 7 -28.38 -23.13 15.17
C LYS A 7 -27.93 -22.58 16.54
N LEU A 8 -27.12 -21.53 16.58
CA LEU A 8 -26.48 -21.07 17.82
C LEU A 8 -27.12 -19.83 18.44
N LEU A 9 -28.01 -19.16 17.74
CA LEU A 9 -28.57 -17.89 18.19
C LEU A 9 -30.09 -17.91 18.16
N ILE A 10 -30.68 -17.93 19.36
CA ILE A 10 -32.07 -17.59 19.73
C ILE A 10 -33.05 -18.78 19.74
N PRO A 11 -33.57 -19.15 20.91
CA PRO A 11 -34.80 -19.93 21.02
C PRO A 11 -35.99 -19.00 20.73
N VAL A 12 -36.20 -18.66 19.46
CA VAL A 12 -37.41 -17.92 19.05
C VAL A 12 -38.50 -18.93 18.80
N SER A 13 -39.51 -18.90 19.64
CA SER A 13 -40.62 -19.82 19.71
C SER A 13 -41.66 -19.65 18.59
N ASP A 14 -41.65 -18.52 17.83
CA ASP A 14 -42.66 -18.22 16.85
C ASP A 14 -42.12 -18.18 15.41
N LYS A 15 -42.89 -18.78 14.46
CA LYS A 15 -42.55 -18.83 13.04
C LYS A 15 -42.49 -17.46 12.37
N ASP A 16 -43.32 -16.54 12.79
CA ASP A 16 -43.43 -15.20 12.19
C ASP A 16 -42.21 -14.35 12.57
N THR A 17 -41.80 -14.39 13.83
CA THR A 17 -40.55 -13.72 14.29
C THR A 17 -39.32 -14.25 13.59
N ARG A 18 -39.23 -15.56 13.33
CA ARG A 18 -38.10 -16.13 12.55
C ARG A 18 -38.07 -15.65 11.12
N ARG A 19 -39.24 -15.45 10.52
CA ARG A 19 -39.38 -14.94 9.14
C ARG A 19 -39.01 -13.46 9.05
N GLU A 20 -39.34 -12.65 10.04
CA GLU A 20 -38.95 -11.25 10.12
C GLU A 20 -37.46 -11.08 10.32
N ILE A 21 -36.87 -11.78 11.29
CA ILE A 21 -35.42 -11.79 11.49
C ILE A 21 -34.68 -12.26 10.21
N GLY A 22 -35.22 -13.28 9.54
CA GLY A 22 -34.64 -13.76 8.28
C GLY A 22 -34.66 -12.69 7.18
N LYS A 23 -35.71 -11.89 7.08
CA LYS A 23 -35.80 -10.76 6.14
C LYS A 23 -34.85 -9.64 6.49
N GLU A 24 -34.74 -9.26 7.77
CA GLU A 24 -33.82 -8.23 8.23
C GLU A 24 -32.35 -8.62 7.96
N VAL A 25 -31.99 -9.85 8.30
CA VAL A 25 -30.64 -10.37 8.01
C VAL A 25 -30.35 -10.35 6.51
N PHE A 26 -31.32 -10.75 5.68
CA PHE A 26 -31.16 -10.74 4.23
C PHE A 26 -30.99 -9.32 3.69
N THR A 27 -31.77 -8.37 4.19
CA THR A 27 -31.63 -6.95 3.82
C THR A 27 -30.29 -6.38 4.22
N MET A 28 -29.81 -6.68 5.44
CA MET A 28 -28.46 -6.29 5.88
C MET A 28 -27.35 -6.87 5.00
N LEU A 29 -27.49 -8.13 4.58
CA LEU A 29 -26.51 -8.77 3.69
C LEU A 29 -26.50 -8.12 2.31
N GLN A 30 -27.67 -7.76 1.75
CA GLN A 30 -27.76 -7.02 0.50
C GLN A 30 -27.10 -5.64 0.61
N GLU A 31 -27.37 -4.89 1.67
CA GLU A 31 -26.72 -3.59 1.90
C GLU A 31 -25.17 -3.72 2.00
N LEU A 32 -24.68 -4.75 2.66
CA LEU A 32 -23.24 -5.03 2.76
C LEU A 32 -22.65 -5.37 1.39
N GLU A 33 -23.32 -6.16 0.58
CA GLU A 33 -22.92 -6.51 -0.78
C GLU A 33 -22.86 -5.27 -1.68
N GLU A 34 -23.90 -4.42 -1.64
CA GLU A 34 -23.95 -3.16 -2.40
C GLU A 34 -22.80 -2.21 -2.00
N ARG A 35 -22.57 -2.06 -0.69
CA ARG A 35 -21.46 -1.24 -0.18
C ARG A 35 -20.10 -1.82 -0.60
N GLY A 36 -19.92 -3.13 -0.49
CA GLY A 36 -18.71 -3.82 -0.93
C GLY A 36 -18.44 -3.63 -2.43
N THR A 37 -19.46 -3.80 -3.25
CA THR A 37 -19.38 -3.58 -4.70
C THR A 37 -19.00 -2.14 -5.02
N ARG A 38 -19.64 -1.16 -4.37
CA ARG A 38 -19.33 0.26 -4.56
C ARG A 38 -17.88 0.59 -4.17
N ILE A 39 -17.40 0.07 -3.05
CA ILE A 39 -16.02 0.27 -2.61
C ILE A 39 -15.06 -0.35 -3.64
N SER A 40 -15.32 -1.57 -4.08
CA SER A 40 -14.51 -2.25 -5.09
C SER A 40 -14.43 -1.45 -6.40
N GLN A 41 -15.55 -0.93 -6.87
CA GLN A 41 -15.61 -0.07 -8.05
C GLN A 41 -14.78 1.21 -7.87
N LEU A 42 -14.93 1.91 -6.73
CA LEU A 42 -14.17 3.12 -6.44
C LEU A 42 -12.66 2.86 -6.41
N ILE A 43 -12.23 1.76 -5.82
CA ILE A 43 -10.82 1.37 -5.79
C ILE A 43 -10.32 1.09 -7.21
N HIS A 44 -11.08 0.36 -8.00
CA HIS A 44 -10.69 0.01 -9.36
C HIS A 44 -10.65 1.21 -10.30
N GLU A 45 -11.66 2.10 -10.23
CA GLU A 45 -11.80 3.23 -11.16
C GLU A 45 -10.98 4.46 -10.76
N ARG A 46 -10.80 4.70 -9.45
CA ARG A 46 -10.21 5.93 -8.92
C ARG A 46 -9.04 5.71 -7.96
N GLY A 47 -8.82 4.47 -7.53
CA GLY A 47 -7.72 4.13 -6.66
C GLY A 47 -6.38 4.18 -7.40
N SER A 48 -5.31 4.48 -6.66
CA SER A 48 -3.95 4.31 -7.14
C SER A 48 -3.10 3.73 -6.01
N LEU A 49 -2.32 2.72 -6.32
CA LEU A 49 -1.45 2.06 -5.36
C LEU A 49 -0.04 2.63 -5.46
N ARG A 50 0.56 2.90 -4.32
CA ARG A 50 1.97 3.27 -4.20
C ARG A 50 2.65 2.30 -3.26
N LEU A 51 3.64 1.60 -3.75
CA LEU A 51 4.40 0.65 -2.94
C LEU A 51 5.58 1.38 -2.30
N VAL A 52 5.82 1.09 -1.02
CA VAL A 52 6.99 1.57 -0.30
C VAL A 52 7.89 0.39 0.01
N THR A 53 9.16 0.52 -0.29
CA THR A 53 10.17 -0.53 -0.10
C THR A 53 11.48 0.03 0.42
N ILE A 54 12.35 -0.84 0.89
CA ILE A 54 13.76 -0.54 1.12
C ILE A 54 14.63 -1.26 0.09
N ALA A 55 15.82 -0.74 -0.18
CA ALA A 55 16.71 -1.29 -1.20
C ALA A 55 17.47 -2.52 -0.70
N GLU A 56 16.74 -3.62 -0.47
CA GLU A 56 17.26 -4.91 -0.02
C GLU A 56 16.59 -6.06 -0.78
N LYS A 57 17.29 -7.20 -0.90
CA LYS A 57 16.79 -8.36 -1.65
C LYS A 57 15.41 -8.84 -1.22
N PRO A 58 15.13 -9.09 0.08
CA PRO A 58 13.80 -9.56 0.49
C PRO A 58 12.70 -8.56 0.13
N SER A 59 12.94 -7.27 0.36
CA SER A 59 11.97 -6.21 0.08
C SER A 59 11.72 -6.04 -1.43
N PHE A 60 12.74 -6.22 -2.27
CA PHE A 60 12.60 -6.23 -3.72
C PHE A 60 11.71 -7.39 -4.19
N GLU A 61 11.90 -8.59 -3.67
CA GLU A 61 11.04 -9.72 -4.01
C GLU A 61 9.58 -9.50 -3.55
N GLU A 62 9.39 -8.92 -2.36
CA GLU A 62 8.06 -8.64 -1.83
C GLU A 62 7.30 -7.57 -2.63
N ILE A 63 7.95 -6.51 -3.12
CA ILE A 63 7.24 -5.52 -3.94
C ILE A 63 6.86 -6.06 -5.32
N LYS A 64 7.63 -6.97 -5.93
CA LYS A 64 7.23 -7.68 -7.15
C LYS A 64 5.97 -8.51 -6.90
N ARG A 65 5.97 -9.25 -5.80
CA ARG A 65 4.81 -10.04 -5.38
C ARG A 65 3.59 -9.17 -5.09
N ALA A 66 3.77 -8.05 -4.38
CA ALA A 66 2.71 -7.10 -4.08
C ALA A 66 2.09 -6.53 -5.37
N ARG A 67 2.91 -6.12 -6.36
CA ARG A 67 2.46 -5.73 -7.69
C ARG A 67 1.59 -6.80 -8.33
N ASP A 68 2.07 -8.04 -8.38
CA ASP A 68 1.38 -9.13 -9.05
C ASP A 68 0.05 -9.52 -8.39
N LEU A 69 -0.04 -9.38 -7.07
CA LEU A 69 -1.28 -9.59 -6.33
C LEU A 69 -2.28 -8.44 -6.51
N SER A 70 -1.80 -7.20 -6.56
CA SER A 70 -2.65 -6.00 -6.58
C SER A 70 -3.21 -5.67 -7.97
N LYS A 71 -2.51 -6.02 -9.05
CA LYS A 71 -2.86 -5.64 -10.44
C LYS A 71 -4.28 -5.96 -10.88
N LYS A 72 -4.95 -6.91 -10.21
CA LYS A 72 -6.36 -7.26 -10.51
C LYS A 72 -7.36 -6.29 -9.88
N TYR A 73 -6.93 -5.50 -8.91
CA TYR A 73 -7.82 -4.71 -8.05
C TYR A 73 -7.58 -3.22 -8.16
N ILE A 74 -6.33 -2.81 -8.41
CA ILE A 74 -5.93 -1.41 -8.36
C ILE A 74 -4.70 -1.18 -9.24
N SER A 75 -4.66 -0.03 -9.94
CA SER A 75 -3.49 0.36 -10.74
C SER A 75 -2.33 0.78 -9.84
N LEU A 76 -1.13 0.29 -10.15
CA LEU A 76 0.10 0.68 -9.48
C LEU A 76 0.67 1.94 -10.13
N ASP A 77 0.80 3.02 -9.37
CA ASP A 77 1.23 4.34 -9.83
C ASP A 77 2.72 4.61 -9.59
N ALA A 78 3.22 4.22 -8.42
CA ALA A 78 4.58 4.56 -8.02
C ALA A 78 5.20 3.53 -7.08
N VAL A 79 6.54 3.54 -7.05
CA VAL A 79 7.34 2.86 -6.03
C VAL A 79 8.19 3.90 -5.30
N HIS A 80 8.16 3.88 -3.98
CA HIS A 80 8.99 4.70 -3.13
C HIS A 80 10.08 3.84 -2.48
N ILE A 81 11.34 4.11 -2.79
CA ILE A 81 12.50 3.48 -2.18
C ILE A 81 12.90 4.32 -0.97
N ASN A 82 12.63 3.78 0.21
CA ASN A 82 12.82 4.49 1.48
C ASN A 82 14.11 4.07 2.18
N MET A 83 14.57 4.87 3.14
CA MET A 83 15.70 4.58 4.03
C MET A 83 17.03 4.35 3.30
N ILE A 84 17.29 5.05 2.23
CA ILE A 84 18.59 5.01 1.53
C ILE A 84 19.67 5.61 2.44
N THR A 85 20.79 4.94 2.55
CA THR A 85 21.92 5.44 3.33
C THR A 85 22.50 6.68 2.66
N PRO A 86 22.57 7.84 3.35
CA PRO A 86 23.12 9.06 2.76
C PRO A 86 24.57 8.90 2.35
N GLU A 87 24.95 9.42 1.19
CA GLU A 87 26.33 9.36 0.67
C GLU A 87 27.35 9.96 1.65
N LYS A 88 26.98 11.03 2.36
CA LYS A 88 27.84 11.64 3.39
C LYS A 88 28.17 10.67 4.53
N ALA A 89 27.19 9.84 4.94
CA ALA A 89 27.41 8.80 5.95
C ALA A 89 28.26 7.65 5.39
N ALA A 90 28.02 7.25 4.16
CA ALA A 90 28.79 6.21 3.47
C ALA A 90 30.29 6.54 3.39
N LYS A 91 30.65 7.80 3.14
CA LYS A 91 32.03 8.26 3.09
C LYS A 91 32.73 8.29 4.47
N LYS A 92 31.98 8.43 5.56
CA LYS A 92 32.55 8.56 6.91
C LYS A 92 32.63 7.24 7.69
N CYS A 93 31.90 6.23 7.28
CA CYS A 93 31.75 4.98 8.01
C CYS A 93 31.89 3.79 7.06
N LYS A 94 32.81 2.89 7.32
CA LYS A 94 33.04 1.68 6.50
C LYS A 94 31.81 0.79 6.40
N PHE A 95 31.05 0.65 7.48
CA PHE A 95 29.80 -0.12 7.47
C PHE A 95 28.74 0.56 6.61
N CYS A 96 28.55 1.89 6.79
CA CYS A 96 27.60 2.66 5.99
C CYS A 96 27.99 2.66 4.49
N GLY A 97 29.27 2.65 4.17
CA GLY A 97 29.75 2.52 2.80
C GLY A 97 29.33 1.21 2.14
N LYS A 98 29.53 0.09 2.85
CA LYS A 98 29.07 -1.23 2.37
C LYS A 98 27.55 -1.32 2.23
N MET A 99 26.80 -0.74 3.18
CA MET A 99 25.34 -0.65 3.10
C MET A 99 24.91 0.14 1.86
N HIS A 100 25.51 1.29 1.63
CA HIS A 100 25.21 2.15 0.49
C HIS A 100 25.51 1.45 -0.84
N GLU A 101 26.65 0.76 -0.96
CA GLU A 101 26.99 -0.03 -2.14
C GLU A 101 25.95 -1.14 -2.40
N HIS A 102 25.58 -1.87 -1.36
CA HIS A 102 24.57 -2.92 -1.45
C HIS A 102 23.20 -2.34 -1.86
N GLN A 103 22.79 -1.23 -1.25
CA GLN A 103 21.54 -0.55 -1.58
C GLN A 103 21.54 -0.03 -3.02
N THR A 104 22.64 0.52 -3.51
CA THR A 104 22.77 1.01 -4.89
C THR A 104 22.46 -0.08 -5.91
N LYS A 105 22.90 -1.31 -5.67
CA LYS A 105 22.56 -2.45 -6.52
C LYS A 105 21.04 -2.65 -6.60
N TYR A 106 20.36 -2.74 -5.45
CA TYR A 106 18.90 -2.98 -5.44
C TYR A 106 18.08 -1.77 -5.89
N ILE A 107 18.57 -0.54 -5.69
CA ILE A 107 17.95 0.66 -6.27
C ILE A 107 17.91 0.54 -7.81
N ASN A 108 19.02 0.12 -8.42
CA ASN A 108 19.09 -0.05 -9.87
C ASN A 108 18.18 -1.20 -10.35
N GLU A 109 18.12 -2.32 -9.63
CA GLU A 109 17.23 -3.44 -9.94
C GLU A 109 15.76 -3.01 -9.85
N ILE A 110 15.38 -2.25 -8.80
CA ILE A 110 14.02 -1.72 -8.63
C ILE A 110 13.68 -0.75 -9.77
N LYS A 111 14.59 0.17 -10.11
CA LYS A 111 14.38 1.12 -11.22
C LYS A 111 14.16 0.44 -12.55
N GLU A 112 14.89 -0.62 -12.84
CA GLU A 112 14.71 -1.38 -14.09
C GLU A 112 13.41 -2.18 -14.09
N GLU A 113 13.09 -2.86 -12.99
CA GLU A 113 11.87 -3.67 -12.86
C GLU A 113 10.58 -2.83 -12.93
N PHE A 114 10.63 -1.61 -12.41
CA PHE A 114 9.48 -0.70 -12.32
C PHE A 114 9.63 0.55 -13.19
N LYS A 115 10.41 0.48 -14.28
CA LYS A 115 10.75 1.62 -15.16
C LYS A 115 9.56 2.38 -15.77
N ASN A 116 8.40 1.74 -15.85
CA ASN A 116 7.17 2.35 -16.37
C ASN A 116 6.38 3.10 -15.29
N LEU A 117 6.84 3.10 -14.06
CA LEU A 117 6.20 3.73 -12.91
C LEU A 117 7.01 4.94 -12.43
N LYS A 118 6.37 5.78 -11.62
CA LYS A 118 7.09 6.81 -10.88
C LYS A 118 7.96 6.18 -9.80
N ILE A 119 9.22 6.55 -9.76
CA ILE A 119 10.15 6.09 -8.71
C ILE A 119 10.53 7.30 -7.87
N TRP A 120 10.25 7.20 -6.58
CA TRP A 120 10.66 8.19 -5.59
C TRP A 120 11.67 7.58 -4.63
N GLU A 121 12.58 8.41 -4.17
CA GLU A 121 13.66 8.00 -3.29
C GLU A 121 13.70 8.91 -2.07
N SER A 122 13.95 8.33 -0.89
CA SER A 122 14.24 9.11 0.30
C SER A 122 15.37 8.51 1.12
N HIS A 123 16.22 9.38 1.64
CA HIS A 123 17.27 8.97 2.54
C HIS A 123 16.74 8.70 3.94
N ARG A 124 17.49 7.92 4.69
CA ARG A 124 17.23 7.73 6.11
C ARG A 124 17.36 9.07 6.83
N LEU A 125 16.31 9.48 7.50
CA LEU A 125 16.34 10.65 8.38
C LEU A 125 17.10 10.34 9.66
N GLU A 126 17.67 11.37 10.28
CA GLU A 126 18.39 11.25 11.57
C GLU A 126 17.43 10.93 12.71
N ASP A 127 16.20 11.49 12.64
CA ASP A 127 15.15 11.31 13.63
C ASP A 127 13.87 10.76 12.99
N GLU A 128 13.00 10.16 13.80
CA GLU A 128 11.67 9.74 13.36
C GLU A 128 10.82 10.96 12.94
N PRO A 129 10.12 10.87 11.79
CA PRO A 129 9.27 11.96 11.31
C PRO A 129 7.92 12.02 12.05
N ILE A 130 7.95 12.44 13.31
CA ILE A 130 6.78 12.54 14.17
C ILE A 130 6.11 13.91 14.02
N GLY A 131 4.77 13.92 14.06
CA GLY A 131 3.95 15.13 13.97
C GLY A 131 4.00 15.79 12.60
N LEU A 132 3.35 16.95 12.48
CA LEU A 132 3.19 17.61 11.18
C LEU A 132 4.52 18.08 10.59
N ASP A 133 5.44 18.59 11.42
CA ASP A 133 6.73 19.07 10.95
C ASP A 133 7.67 17.92 10.55
N GLY A 134 7.60 16.78 11.24
CA GLY A 134 8.29 15.56 10.82
C GLY A 134 7.79 15.05 9.48
N LEU A 135 6.48 15.03 9.28
CA LEU A 135 5.85 14.64 8.01
C LEU A 135 6.18 15.62 6.87
N ARG A 136 6.27 16.93 7.15
CA ARG A 136 6.70 17.91 6.14
C ARG A 136 8.15 17.70 5.73
N ARG A 137 9.05 17.39 6.67
CA ARG A 137 10.45 17.04 6.36
C ARG A 137 10.53 15.80 5.49
N LEU A 138 9.79 14.75 5.83
CA LEU A 138 9.73 13.55 5.02
C LEU A 138 9.17 13.82 3.62
N ALA A 139 8.07 14.56 3.52
CA ALA A 139 7.49 14.92 2.22
C ALA A 139 8.47 15.73 1.36
N HIS A 140 9.21 16.64 1.95
CA HIS A 140 10.24 17.41 1.25
C HIS A 140 11.39 16.51 0.78
N GLU A 141 11.78 15.50 1.56
CA GLU A 141 12.81 14.54 1.16
C GLU A 141 12.35 13.66 -0.01
N VAL A 142 11.12 13.14 0.06
CA VAL A 142 10.55 12.24 -0.96
C VAL A 142 10.24 12.98 -2.26
N TYR A 143 9.64 14.17 -2.18
CA TYR A 143 9.05 14.88 -3.33
C TYR A 143 9.85 16.12 -3.76
N ARG A 144 11.10 16.24 -3.33
CA ARG A 144 11.94 17.39 -3.64
C ARG A 144 12.06 17.62 -5.15
N GLY A 145 11.64 18.80 -5.59
CA GLY A 145 11.69 19.19 -7.00
C GLY A 145 10.61 18.60 -7.90
N ILE A 146 9.66 17.84 -7.32
CA ILE A 146 8.53 17.25 -8.03
C ILE A 146 7.32 18.18 -7.89
N LYS A 147 6.60 18.40 -8.98
CA LYS A 147 5.38 19.23 -8.97
C LYS A 147 4.23 18.48 -8.29
N ILE A 148 3.38 19.23 -7.59
CA ILE A 148 2.21 18.66 -6.89
C ILE A 148 1.28 17.90 -7.84
N GLU A 149 1.07 18.43 -9.04
CA GLU A 149 0.25 17.81 -10.08
C GLU A 149 0.79 16.41 -10.45
N GLU A 150 2.10 16.27 -10.56
CA GLU A 150 2.75 15.00 -10.88
C GLU A 150 2.59 13.98 -9.75
N ILE A 151 2.62 14.45 -8.48
CA ILE A 151 2.40 13.60 -7.32
C ILE A 151 0.95 13.12 -7.25
N LEU A 152 0.00 14.03 -7.57
CA LEU A 152 -1.44 13.78 -7.39
C LEU A 152 -2.09 13.11 -8.61
N THR A 153 -1.46 13.14 -9.79
CA THR A 153 -2.00 12.52 -11.00
C THR A 153 -1.46 11.10 -11.15
N PRO A 154 -2.30 10.06 -10.94
CA PRO A 154 -1.88 8.68 -11.13
C PRO A 154 -1.51 8.39 -12.58
N ILE A 155 -0.56 7.48 -12.80
CA ILE A 155 -0.37 6.84 -14.10
C ILE A 155 -1.58 5.92 -14.27
N LYS A 156 -2.32 6.09 -15.34
CA LYS A 156 -3.39 5.16 -15.75
C LYS A 156 -2.80 4.23 -16.81
N ASP A 157 -2.92 2.93 -16.55
CA ASP A 157 -2.66 1.89 -17.55
C ASP A 157 -3.66 1.95 -18.68
#